data_95f880aa22790ad3b04a1e3514838cb5
#
_entry.id   95f880aa22790ad3b04a1e3514838cb5
#
_cell.length_a   1.000
_cell.length_b   1.000
_cell.length_c   1.000
_cell.angle_alpha   90.00
_cell.angle_beta   90.00
_cell.angle_gamma   90.00
#
_symmetry.space_group_name_H-M   'P 1'
#
loop_
_entity.id
_entity.type
_entity.pdbx_description
1 polymer ?
#
loop_
_entity_poly.entity_id
_entity_poly.type
_entity_poly.pdbx_seq_one_letter_code
_entity_poly.pdbx_strand_id
1 'polypeptide(L)'
;MSYIASLDQGTSSTRCMIFDKSGAVIAIAQKEHQQFTPHPGWVEHDAGEIWQNTQLVIKEAIAAAEKKASLDSIEISAIGITNQRETIVAWDAQTGKALHHAIVWQDTRTADFLDGLAQSVKELLTSRTGLAIAPYFSASKINWLLNNVDSVKQALAAGTLRIGTIDSWLTWNLSDGLHITDVTNASRTMLMNLQTLAWDSELLAIFDIPLAILPEIKSSSEVYGESSKSGPFEAQIPIAGILGDQHAAMVGQACFEKGSSKTTYGTGNFALLNTGTEIVRSKHGLLTTVCFKFGDQPAQYALEGSVAVTGSAIQWLRDQLGIISSASEVEALALQVNDSGGVYFVPAFSGLFAPYWRSDARGVIVGLTRATTKAHLARAALDAICYQTMEIMEAMVADSGIAMTEMKVDGGITANQLCMQLQADVMGIDIVKPLITETTALGAAYAAGLAIGFWKSTDEVKAQWRQDRRWQAKSDEKTRTIGAAQWKRAVERTFNWVE
;
A
#
# COMPACT_ATOMS: atom_id res chain seq x y z
N MET A 1 -3.53 -24.18 21.73
CA MET A 1 -3.57 -22.73 21.49
C MET A 1 -3.90 -22.53 20.03
N SER A 2 -4.83 -21.67 19.72
CA SER A 2 -5.19 -21.36 18.34
C SER A 2 -4.52 -20.07 17.87
N TYR A 3 -4.28 -19.97 16.56
CA TYR A 3 -3.52 -18.91 15.91
C TYR A 3 -4.23 -18.41 14.66
N ILE A 4 -3.86 -17.24 14.19
CA ILE A 4 -4.27 -16.70 12.89
C ILE A 4 -3.08 -16.70 11.94
N ALA A 5 -3.26 -17.24 10.74
CA ALA A 5 -2.30 -17.12 9.65
C ALA A 5 -2.61 -15.87 8.81
N SER A 6 -1.59 -15.11 8.48
CA SER A 6 -1.70 -13.97 7.58
C SER A 6 -0.73 -14.13 6.41
N LEU A 7 -1.26 -13.99 5.20
CA LEU A 7 -0.51 -13.94 3.96
C LEU A 7 -0.34 -12.49 3.53
N ASP A 8 0.88 -12.05 3.37
CA ASP A 8 1.24 -10.71 2.90
C ASP A 8 2.01 -10.83 1.58
N GLN A 9 1.31 -10.58 0.49
CA GLN A 9 1.89 -10.61 -0.85
C GLN A 9 2.24 -9.19 -1.28
N GLY A 10 3.47 -8.78 -0.99
CA GLY A 10 4.01 -7.47 -1.37
C GLY A 10 4.51 -7.41 -2.81
N THR A 11 5.02 -6.24 -3.22
CA THR A 11 5.54 -6.03 -4.60
C THR A 11 6.77 -6.88 -4.91
N SER A 12 7.61 -7.17 -3.93
CA SER A 12 8.88 -7.90 -4.15
C SER A 12 8.96 -9.27 -3.48
N SER A 13 8.02 -9.61 -2.60
CA SER A 13 8.07 -10.84 -1.81
C SER A 13 6.71 -11.27 -1.32
N THR A 14 6.58 -12.55 -1.02
CA THR A 14 5.44 -13.16 -0.34
C THR A 14 5.86 -13.57 1.07
N ARG A 15 5.03 -13.28 2.07
CA ARG A 15 5.25 -13.67 3.47
C ARG A 15 4.05 -14.43 4.00
N CYS A 16 4.31 -15.37 4.92
CA CYS A 16 3.31 -15.95 5.81
C CYS A 16 3.73 -15.67 7.24
N MET A 17 2.81 -15.16 8.03
CA MET A 17 3.04 -14.84 9.44
C MET A 17 1.96 -15.49 10.29
N ILE A 18 2.37 -16.04 11.42
CA ILE A 18 1.47 -16.68 12.39
C ILE A 18 1.41 -15.81 13.63
N PHE A 19 0.18 -15.43 14.01
CA PHE A 19 -0.11 -14.55 15.15
C PHE A 19 -0.88 -15.27 16.23
N ASP A 20 -0.54 -15.00 17.50
CA ASP A 20 -1.31 -15.47 18.65
C ASP A 20 -2.42 -14.48 19.04
N LYS A 21 -3.18 -14.83 20.09
CA LYS A 21 -4.29 -14.02 20.63
C LYS A 21 -3.87 -12.63 21.11
N SER A 22 -2.60 -12.44 21.48
CA SER A 22 -2.06 -11.14 21.90
C SER A 22 -1.61 -10.27 20.72
N GLY A 23 -1.71 -10.77 19.49
CA GLY A 23 -1.18 -10.13 18.28
C GLY A 23 0.34 -10.31 18.11
N ALA A 24 0.99 -11.09 18.98
CA ALA A 24 2.42 -11.33 18.86
C ALA A 24 2.74 -12.26 17.69
N VAL A 25 3.85 -11.97 17.00
CA VAL A 25 4.36 -12.79 15.91
C VAL A 25 5.02 -14.06 16.46
N ILE A 26 4.45 -15.22 16.12
CA ILE A 26 4.96 -16.53 16.53
C ILE A 26 5.99 -17.04 15.52
N ALA A 27 5.69 -16.90 14.21
CA ALA A 27 6.58 -17.32 13.14
C ALA A 27 6.44 -16.41 11.93
N ILE A 28 7.49 -16.35 11.12
CA ILE A 28 7.54 -15.66 9.83
C ILE A 28 8.29 -16.53 8.85
N ALA A 29 7.77 -16.66 7.64
CA ALA A 29 8.51 -17.14 6.48
C ALA A 29 8.31 -16.17 5.33
N GLN A 30 9.35 -15.90 4.54
CA GLN A 30 9.33 -14.95 3.44
C GLN A 30 10.14 -15.47 2.27
N LYS A 31 9.65 -15.19 1.06
CA LYS A 31 10.35 -15.47 -0.19
C LYS A 31 10.16 -14.35 -1.19
N GLU A 32 11.25 -13.90 -1.79
CA GLU A 32 11.25 -12.95 -2.89
C GLU A 32 10.79 -13.62 -4.19
N HIS A 33 10.23 -12.85 -5.12
CA HIS A 33 9.89 -13.28 -6.48
C HIS A 33 10.51 -12.35 -7.51
N GLN A 34 10.64 -12.84 -8.73
CA GLN A 34 11.29 -12.14 -9.82
C GLN A 34 10.43 -10.96 -10.31
N GLN A 35 11.11 -9.84 -10.60
CA GLN A 35 10.53 -8.68 -11.29
C GLN A 35 10.92 -8.76 -12.76
N PHE A 36 9.95 -8.64 -13.68
CA PHE A 36 10.17 -8.61 -15.10
C PHE A 36 9.92 -7.20 -15.64
N THR A 37 10.85 -6.70 -16.46
CA THR A 37 10.74 -5.40 -17.12
C THR A 37 10.97 -5.55 -18.62
N PRO A 38 10.04 -6.20 -19.37
CA PRO A 38 10.25 -6.58 -20.76
C PRO A 38 10.42 -5.39 -21.70
N HIS A 39 9.86 -4.24 -21.35
CA HIS A 39 9.98 -2.99 -22.09
C HIS A 39 10.13 -1.80 -21.12
N PRO A 40 10.63 -0.63 -21.56
CA PRO A 40 10.64 0.57 -20.73
C PRO A 40 9.24 0.89 -20.21
N GLY A 41 9.11 1.08 -18.89
CA GLY A 41 7.85 1.37 -18.22
C GLY A 41 6.94 0.16 -17.98
N TRP A 42 7.29 -1.05 -18.47
CA TRP A 42 6.54 -2.27 -18.21
C TRP A 42 7.09 -2.98 -16.97
N VAL A 43 6.20 -3.42 -16.10
CA VAL A 43 6.55 -4.19 -14.90
C VAL A 43 5.58 -5.35 -14.73
N GLU A 44 6.12 -6.56 -14.64
CA GLU A 44 5.35 -7.80 -14.60
C GLU A 44 5.86 -8.75 -13.51
N HIS A 45 4.97 -9.58 -12.99
CA HIS A 45 5.28 -10.70 -12.09
C HIS A 45 4.73 -12.02 -12.65
N ASP A 46 5.43 -13.12 -12.42
CA ASP A 46 4.88 -14.45 -12.67
C ASP A 46 3.90 -14.82 -11.53
N ALA A 47 2.60 -14.86 -11.87
CA ALA A 47 1.56 -15.23 -10.92
C ALA A 47 1.69 -16.69 -10.45
N GLY A 48 2.28 -17.56 -11.27
CA GLY A 48 2.61 -18.95 -10.89
C GLY A 48 3.71 -19.01 -9.84
N GLU A 49 4.76 -18.19 -9.98
CA GLU A 49 5.82 -18.06 -8.97
C GLU A 49 5.26 -17.50 -7.65
N ILE A 50 4.41 -16.47 -7.71
CA ILE A 50 3.73 -15.93 -6.52
C ILE A 50 2.98 -17.04 -5.78
N TRP A 51 2.21 -17.88 -6.50
CA TRP A 51 1.49 -18.98 -5.89
C TRP A 51 2.43 -20.06 -5.30
N GLN A 52 3.48 -20.44 -6.03
CA GLN A 52 4.48 -21.40 -5.52
C GLN A 52 5.15 -20.88 -4.24
N ASN A 53 5.55 -19.61 -4.22
CA ASN A 53 6.13 -18.98 -3.04
C ASN A 53 5.13 -18.92 -1.89
N THR A 54 3.85 -18.64 -2.16
CA THR A 54 2.79 -18.67 -1.14
C THR A 54 2.67 -20.04 -0.49
N GLN A 55 2.66 -21.13 -1.28
CA GLN A 55 2.62 -22.48 -0.75
C GLN A 55 3.84 -22.80 0.14
N LEU A 56 5.02 -22.36 -0.30
CA LEU A 56 6.27 -22.60 0.44
C LEU A 56 6.29 -21.86 1.78
N VAL A 57 6.00 -20.55 1.79
CA VAL A 57 6.04 -19.74 3.01
C VAL A 57 4.97 -20.15 4.02
N ILE A 58 3.82 -20.66 3.58
CA ILE A 58 2.81 -21.24 4.49
C ILE A 58 3.40 -22.44 5.23
N LYS A 59 3.96 -23.42 4.53
CA LYS A 59 4.55 -24.63 5.13
C LYS A 59 5.69 -24.28 6.07
N GLU A 60 6.58 -23.39 5.64
CA GLU A 60 7.72 -22.95 6.45
C GLU A 60 7.28 -22.20 7.72
N ALA A 61 6.27 -21.31 7.63
CA ALA A 61 5.77 -20.58 8.79
C ALA A 61 5.08 -21.49 9.80
N ILE A 62 4.29 -22.46 9.34
CA ILE A 62 3.64 -23.45 10.21
C ILE A 62 4.70 -24.28 10.94
N ALA A 63 5.65 -24.85 10.21
CA ALA A 63 6.73 -25.65 10.81
C ALA A 63 7.58 -24.85 11.83
N ALA A 64 7.85 -23.57 11.53
CA ALA A 64 8.56 -22.69 12.46
C ALA A 64 7.74 -22.37 13.72
N ALA A 65 6.42 -22.19 13.58
CA ALA A 65 5.53 -21.96 14.72
C ALA A 65 5.38 -23.19 15.62
N GLU A 66 5.24 -24.38 15.03
CA GLU A 66 5.21 -25.67 15.76
C GLU A 66 6.49 -25.88 16.57
N LYS A 67 7.64 -25.67 15.94
CA LYS A 67 8.95 -25.76 16.61
C LYS A 67 9.05 -24.77 17.77
N LYS A 68 8.62 -23.52 17.59
CA LYS A 68 8.67 -22.49 18.63
C LYS A 68 7.73 -22.79 19.79
N ALA A 69 6.53 -23.32 19.49
CA ALA A 69 5.55 -23.73 20.49
C ALA A 69 5.90 -25.06 21.17
N SER A 70 6.87 -25.80 20.65
CA SER A 70 7.21 -27.19 21.07
C SER A 70 5.99 -28.12 20.99
N LEU A 71 5.22 -28.00 19.90
CA LEU A 71 4.01 -28.77 19.60
C LEU A 71 4.22 -29.57 18.31
N ASP A 72 3.60 -30.73 18.22
CA ASP A 72 3.58 -31.55 16.99
C ASP A 72 2.68 -30.94 15.90
N SER A 73 1.71 -30.14 16.31
CA SER A 73 0.84 -29.40 15.42
C SER A 73 0.28 -28.14 16.09
N ILE A 74 0.01 -27.11 15.29
CA ILE A 74 -0.70 -25.89 15.71
C ILE A 74 -2.07 -25.81 15.06
N GLU A 75 -3.02 -25.19 15.77
CA GLU A 75 -4.36 -24.94 15.25
C GLU A 75 -4.41 -23.54 14.63
N ILE A 76 -4.58 -23.47 13.30
CA ILE A 76 -4.86 -22.21 12.60
C ILE A 76 -6.37 -22.04 12.51
N SER A 77 -6.92 -20.99 13.13
CA SER A 77 -8.35 -20.76 13.23
C SER A 77 -8.91 -19.99 12.04
N ALA A 78 -8.11 -19.14 11.38
CA ALA A 78 -8.50 -18.42 10.17
C ALA A 78 -7.27 -17.95 9.38
N ILE A 79 -7.51 -17.59 8.12
CA ILE A 79 -6.54 -17.04 7.19
C ILE A 79 -6.94 -15.60 6.86
N GLY A 80 -6.01 -14.66 7.05
CA GLY A 80 -6.08 -13.30 6.53
C GLY A 80 -5.16 -13.13 5.32
N ILE A 81 -5.57 -12.31 4.35
CA ILE A 81 -4.82 -12.02 3.13
C ILE A 81 -4.64 -10.51 3.03
N THR A 82 -3.43 -10.08 2.80
CA THR A 82 -3.12 -8.72 2.37
C THR A 82 -2.18 -8.75 1.17
N ASN A 83 -2.27 -7.75 0.31
CA ASN A 83 -1.58 -7.78 -0.96
C ASN A 83 -1.22 -6.40 -1.49
N GLN A 84 -0.19 -6.35 -2.36
CA GLN A 84 0.01 -5.22 -3.25
C GLN A 84 -1.27 -4.96 -4.03
N ARG A 85 -1.71 -3.70 -4.06
CA ARG A 85 -2.98 -3.32 -4.69
C ARG A 85 -2.80 -3.16 -6.20
N GLU A 86 -3.88 -3.02 -6.94
CA GLU A 86 -4.00 -2.68 -8.36
C GLU A 86 -3.37 -3.69 -9.34
N THR A 87 -2.45 -4.53 -8.92
CA THR A 87 -1.79 -5.55 -9.77
C THR A 87 -2.81 -6.57 -10.23
N ILE A 88 -2.88 -6.81 -11.56
CA ILE A 88 -3.92 -7.63 -12.19
C ILE A 88 -3.37 -8.96 -12.68
N VAL A 89 -4.11 -10.02 -12.37
CA VAL A 89 -3.91 -11.38 -12.88
C VAL A 89 -5.11 -11.77 -13.74
N ALA A 90 -4.85 -12.40 -14.90
CA ALA A 90 -5.84 -13.07 -15.75
C ALA A 90 -5.55 -14.57 -15.78
N TRP A 91 -6.56 -15.40 -15.52
CA TRP A 91 -6.39 -16.87 -15.52
C TRP A 91 -7.59 -17.59 -16.13
N ASP A 92 -7.36 -18.83 -16.53
CA ASP A 92 -8.39 -19.73 -17.02
C ASP A 92 -8.98 -20.54 -15.87
N ALA A 93 -10.30 -20.47 -15.68
CA ALA A 93 -11.02 -21.14 -14.59
C ALA A 93 -11.01 -22.68 -14.69
N GLN A 94 -10.85 -23.24 -15.89
CA GLN A 94 -10.81 -24.70 -16.07
C GLN A 94 -9.46 -25.29 -15.72
N THR A 95 -8.39 -24.57 -16.08
CA THR A 95 -7.01 -25.06 -15.87
C THR A 95 -6.37 -24.52 -14.60
N GLY A 96 -6.91 -23.43 -14.01
CA GLY A 96 -6.32 -22.71 -12.91
C GLY A 96 -5.02 -21.98 -13.24
N LYS A 97 -4.65 -21.87 -14.54
CA LYS A 97 -3.37 -21.30 -14.97
C LYS A 97 -3.51 -19.82 -15.33
N ALA A 98 -2.54 -19.02 -14.93
CA ALA A 98 -2.41 -17.66 -15.40
C ALA A 98 -2.18 -17.66 -16.94
N LEU A 99 -2.83 -16.73 -17.63
CA LEU A 99 -2.81 -16.60 -19.10
C LEU A 99 -1.77 -15.59 -19.58
N HIS A 100 -1.27 -14.77 -18.66
CA HIS A 100 -0.21 -13.77 -18.87
C HIS A 100 0.47 -13.51 -17.53
N HIS A 101 1.67 -12.93 -17.52
CA HIS A 101 2.24 -12.36 -16.31
C HIS A 101 1.29 -11.34 -15.70
N ALA A 102 1.27 -11.23 -14.38
CA ALA A 102 0.52 -10.18 -13.69
C ALA A 102 1.07 -8.81 -14.08
N ILE A 103 0.21 -7.88 -14.49
CA ILE A 103 0.62 -6.50 -14.78
C ILE A 103 0.62 -5.72 -13.47
N VAL A 104 1.80 -5.27 -13.05
CA VAL A 104 2.04 -4.66 -11.74
C VAL A 104 1.49 -3.23 -11.69
N TRP A 105 1.15 -2.74 -10.50
CA TRP A 105 0.67 -1.38 -10.25
C TRP A 105 1.62 -0.28 -10.78
N GLN A 106 2.94 -0.55 -10.83
CA GLN A 106 3.97 0.36 -11.33
C GLN A 106 4.03 0.47 -12.86
N ASP A 107 3.36 -0.45 -13.57
CA ASP A 107 3.38 -0.53 -15.03
C ASP A 107 2.67 0.66 -15.68
N THR A 108 3.31 1.26 -16.67
CA THR A 108 2.83 2.47 -17.36
C THR A 108 2.38 2.24 -18.80
N ARG A 109 2.32 0.97 -19.28
CA ARG A 109 1.99 0.63 -20.69
C ARG A 109 0.66 1.18 -21.19
N THR A 110 -0.25 1.54 -20.29
CA THR A 110 -1.60 2.04 -20.62
C THR A 110 -1.75 3.56 -20.50
N ALA A 111 -0.64 4.29 -20.34
CA ALA A 111 -0.66 5.75 -20.18
C ALA A 111 -1.34 6.45 -21.36
N ASP A 112 -0.92 6.12 -22.60
CA ASP A 112 -1.46 6.74 -23.82
C ASP A 112 -2.98 6.51 -23.98
N PHE A 113 -3.48 5.34 -23.59
CA PHE A 113 -4.92 5.05 -23.59
C PHE A 113 -5.68 5.99 -22.67
N LEU A 114 -5.19 6.19 -21.45
CA LEU A 114 -5.81 7.07 -20.45
C LEU A 114 -5.70 8.54 -20.84
N ASP A 115 -4.57 8.96 -21.43
CA ASP A 115 -4.37 10.33 -21.91
C ASP A 115 -5.34 10.65 -23.04
N GLY A 116 -5.65 9.68 -23.90
CA GLY A 116 -6.62 9.81 -25.00
C GLY A 116 -8.09 9.88 -24.58
N LEU A 117 -8.44 9.61 -23.31
CA LEU A 117 -9.82 9.72 -22.84
C LEU A 117 -10.33 11.16 -22.86
N ALA A 118 -11.59 11.35 -23.29
CA ALA A 118 -12.24 12.65 -23.24
C ALA A 118 -12.31 13.20 -21.80
N GLN A 119 -12.23 14.51 -21.63
CA GLN A 119 -12.22 15.16 -20.33
C GLN A 119 -13.48 14.82 -19.50
N SER A 120 -14.65 14.74 -20.13
CA SER A 120 -15.90 14.35 -19.46
C SER A 120 -15.85 12.92 -18.91
N VAL A 121 -15.15 12.00 -19.60
CA VAL A 121 -14.94 10.62 -19.13
C VAL A 121 -13.98 10.61 -17.94
N LYS A 122 -12.90 11.39 -17.99
CA LYS A 122 -11.96 11.52 -16.85
C LYS A 122 -12.66 12.07 -15.60
N GLU A 123 -13.52 13.07 -15.76
CA GLU A 123 -14.32 13.64 -14.67
C GLU A 123 -15.32 12.62 -14.09
N LEU A 124 -15.98 11.86 -14.95
CA LEU A 124 -16.87 10.78 -14.50
C LEU A 124 -16.13 9.72 -13.69
N LEU A 125 -15.00 9.21 -14.21
CA LEU A 125 -14.13 8.24 -13.52
C LEU A 125 -13.74 8.75 -12.14
N THR A 126 -13.17 9.95 -12.05
CA THR A 126 -12.76 10.54 -10.77
C THR A 126 -13.94 10.74 -9.82
N SER A 127 -15.09 11.19 -10.32
CA SER A 127 -16.28 11.43 -9.49
C SER A 127 -16.86 10.15 -8.89
N ARG A 128 -16.83 9.02 -9.63
CA ARG A 128 -17.36 7.73 -9.18
C ARG A 128 -16.38 6.99 -8.27
N THR A 129 -15.11 7.00 -8.63
CA THR A 129 -14.09 6.15 -7.99
C THR A 129 -13.27 6.87 -6.93
N GLY A 130 -13.17 8.21 -6.96
CA GLY A 130 -12.27 8.98 -6.09
C GLY A 130 -10.80 8.89 -6.47
N LEU A 131 -10.49 8.30 -7.62
CA LEU A 131 -9.13 8.06 -8.08
C LEU A 131 -8.70 9.12 -9.10
N ALA A 132 -7.39 9.38 -9.17
CA ALA A 132 -6.78 10.13 -10.26
C ALA A 132 -6.79 9.30 -11.55
N ILE A 133 -6.68 9.95 -12.70
CA ILE A 133 -6.55 9.25 -13.98
C ILE A 133 -5.07 8.92 -14.19
N ALA A 134 -4.72 7.66 -13.94
CA ALA A 134 -3.33 7.20 -14.02
C ALA A 134 -3.26 5.71 -14.36
N PRO A 135 -2.21 5.26 -15.07
CA PRO A 135 -1.97 3.85 -15.36
C PRO A 135 -1.68 3.01 -14.11
N TYR A 136 -1.58 3.63 -12.98
CA TYR A 136 -1.44 3.03 -11.67
C TYR A 136 -2.56 2.02 -11.36
N PHE A 137 -3.82 2.34 -11.72
CA PHE A 137 -5.02 1.57 -11.39
C PHE A 137 -5.31 0.43 -12.39
N SER A 138 -6.20 -0.51 -12.02
CA SER A 138 -6.37 -1.79 -12.69
C SER A 138 -7.09 -1.74 -14.04
N ALA A 139 -8.10 -0.87 -14.19
CA ALA A 139 -9.05 -0.92 -15.32
C ALA A 139 -8.39 -0.89 -16.70
N SER A 140 -7.46 0.04 -16.92
CA SER A 140 -6.76 0.15 -18.20
C SER A 140 -5.87 -1.06 -18.51
N LYS A 141 -5.29 -1.69 -17.47
CA LYS A 141 -4.51 -2.93 -17.61
C LYS A 141 -5.38 -4.12 -18.00
N ILE A 142 -6.60 -4.20 -17.44
CA ILE A 142 -7.59 -5.23 -17.82
C ILE A 142 -7.98 -5.03 -19.29
N ASN A 143 -8.32 -3.81 -19.70
CA ASN A 143 -8.62 -3.49 -21.08
C ASN A 143 -7.46 -3.89 -22.02
N TRP A 144 -6.21 -3.59 -21.60
CA TRP A 144 -5.03 -3.96 -22.39
C TRP A 144 -4.91 -5.49 -22.54
N LEU A 145 -5.09 -6.27 -21.48
CA LEU A 145 -5.07 -7.75 -21.52
C LEU A 145 -6.13 -8.30 -22.48
N LEU A 146 -7.35 -7.79 -22.41
CA LEU A 146 -8.46 -8.21 -23.26
C LEU A 146 -8.20 -7.93 -24.76
N ASN A 147 -7.44 -6.86 -25.06
CA ASN A 147 -7.19 -6.42 -26.44
C ASN A 147 -5.87 -6.94 -27.04
N ASN A 148 -4.89 -7.34 -26.22
CA ASN A 148 -3.54 -7.62 -26.69
C ASN A 148 -3.04 -9.03 -26.45
N VAL A 149 -3.74 -9.84 -25.60
CA VAL A 149 -3.28 -11.18 -25.22
C VAL A 149 -4.21 -12.24 -25.80
N ASP A 150 -3.73 -13.03 -26.75
CA ASP A 150 -4.56 -14.00 -27.47
C ASP A 150 -5.12 -15.11 -26.57
N SER A 151 -4.34 -15.60 -25.59
CA SER A 151 -4.82 -16.57 -24.60
C SER A 151 -5.98 -16.01 -23.74
N VAL A 152 -5.95 -14.72 -23.40
CA VAL A 152 -7.03 -14.03 -22.67
C VAL A 152 -8.28 -13.91 -23.54
N LYS A 153 -8.13 -13.52 -24.83
CA LYS A 153 -9.26 -13.47 -25.79
C LYS A 153 -9.92 -14.83 -25.98
N GLN A 154 -9.12 -15.90 -26.10
CA GLN A 154 -9.61 -17.26 -26.23
C GLN A 154 -10.38 -17.71 -25.00
N ALA A 155 -9.87 -17.47 -23.80
CA ALA A 155 -10.54 -17.79 -22.55
C ALA A 155 -11.82 -16.97 -22.35
N LEU A 156 -11.83 -15.70 -22.78
CA LEU A 156 -13.04 -14.87 -22.78
C LEU A 156 -14.13 -15.46 -23.68
N ALA A 157 -13.76 -15.82 -24.93
CA ALA A 157 -14.68 -16.43 -25.89
C ALA A 157 -15.22 -17.79 -25.41
N ALA A 158 -14.40 -18.56 -24.67
CA ALA A 158 -14.79 -19.83 -24.07
C ALA A 158 -15.62 -19.68 -22.78
N GLY A 159 -15.72 -18.47 -22.21
CA GLY A 159 -16.40 -18.21 -20.93
C GLY A 159 -15.63 -18.69 -19.70
N THR A 160 -14.35 -19.03 -19.85
CA THR A 160 -13.49 -19.56 -18.77
C THR A 160 -12.59 -18.49 -18.15
N LEU A 161 -12.53 -17.29 -18.74
CA LEU A 161 -11.68 -16.20 -18.23
C LEU A 161 -12.14 -15.76 -16.83
N ARG A 162 -11.17 -15.61 -15.94
CA ARG A 162 -11.31 -14.89 -14.67
C ARG A 162 -10.21 -13.84 -14.60
N ILE A 163 -10.54 -12.67 -14.05
CA ILE A 163 -9.61 -11.58 -13.79
C ILE A 163 -9.80 -11.10 -12.36
N GLY A 164 -8.72 -10.71 -11.70
CA GLY A 164 -8.78 -10.13 -10.37
C GLY A 164 -7.45 -9.54 -9.94
N THR A 165 -7.47 -8.85 -8.83
CA THR A 165 -6.27 -8.41 -8.12
C THR A 165 -5.60 -9.60 -7.42
N ILE A 166 -4.44 -9.41 -6.83
CA ILE A 166 -3.65 -10.49 -6.22
C ILE A 166 -4.43 -11.25 -5.13
N ASP A 167 -5.24 -10.58 -4.34
CA ASP A 167 -6.15 -11.23 -3.37
C ASP A 167 -7.09 -12.25 -4.01
N SER A 168 -7.68 -11.90 -5.15
CA SER A 168 -8.56 -12.82 -5.90
C SER A 168 -7.79 -14.03 -6.42
N TRP A 169 -6.56 -13.82 -6.92
CA TRP A 169 -5.68 -14.90 -7.37
C TRP A 169 -5.28 -15.84 -6.22
N LEU A 170 -4.91 -15.27 -5.07
CA LEU A 170 -4.56 -16.06 -3.90
C LEU A 170 -5.76 -16.82 -3.35
N THR A 171 -6.93 -16.17 -3.25
CA THR A 171 -8.15 -16.80 -2.74
C THR A 171 -8.61 -17.94 -3.65
N TRP A 172 -8.56 -17.75 -4.98
CA TRP A 172 -8.85 -18.78 -5.96
C TRP A 172 -8.00 -20.03 -5.76
N ASN A 173 -6.70 -19.84 -5.59
CA ASN A 173 -5.75 -20.95 -5.45
C ASN A 173 -5.72 -21.58 -4.05
N LEU A 174 -6.08 -20.83 -3.01
CA LEU A 174 -6.17 -21.35 -1.64
C LEU A 174 -7.43 -22.18 -1.42
N SER A 175 -8.49 -21.90 -2.17
CA SER A 175 -9.80 -22.55 -2.07
C SER A 175 -10.06 -23.46 -3.28
N ASP A 176 -11.27 -23.99 -3.38
CA ASP A 176 -11.70 -24.75 -4.56
C ASP A 176 -12.32 -23.84 -5.64
N GLY A 177 -11.67 -22.67 -5.90
CA GLY A 177 -12.05 -21.74 -6.97
C GLY A 177 -12.96 -20.59 -6.53
N LEU A 178 -12.85 -20.11 -5.31
CA LEU A 178 -13.57 -18.93 -4.81
C LEU A 178 -13.07 -17.66 -5.51
N HIS A 179 -13.94 -17.01 -6.30
CA HIS A 179 -13.60 -15.81 -7.08
C HIS A 179 -14.19 -14.56 -6.44
N ILE A 180 -13.45 -13.98 -5.51
CA ILE A 180 -13.85 -12.80 -4.73
C ILE A 180 -12.72 -11.79 -4.64
N THR A 181 -13.06 -10.56 -4.28
CA THR A 181 -12.18 -9.50 -3.83
C THR A 181 -12.84 -8.73 -2.69
N ASP A 182 -12.10 -7.94 -1.93
CA ASP A 182 -12.69 -7.08 -0.93
C ASP A 182 -12.91 -5.64 -1.44
N VAL A 183 -13.70 -4.86 -0.71
CA VAL A 183 -14.00 -3.47 -1.05
C VAL A 183 -12.74 -2.59 -1.12
N THR A 184 -11.67 -2.89 -0.38
CA THR A 184 -10.45 -2.08 -0.39
C THR A 184 -9.65 -2.31 -1.67
N ASN A 185 -9.49 -3.56 -2.12
CA ASN A 185 -8.89 -3.89 -3.41
C ASN A 185 -9.77 -3.41 -4.58
N ALA A 186 -11.08 -3.67 -4.53
CA ALA A 186 -12.01 -3.22 -5.56
C ALA A 186 -12.00 -1.69 -5.73
N SER A 187 -11.87 -0.92 -4.65
CA SER A 187 -11.80 0.55 -4.70
C SER A 187 -10.58 1.08 -5.46
N ARG A 188 -9.57 0.23 -5.72
CA ARG A 188 -8.34 0.59 -6.43
C ARG A 188 -8.36 0.20 -7.91
N THR A 189 -9.45 -0.39 -8.38
CA THR A 189 -9.54 -0.89 -9.76
C THR A 189 -9.92 0.16 -10.79
N MET A 190 -10.47 1.31 -10.40
CA MET A 190 -11.14 2.30 -11.25
C MET A 190 -12.46 1.77 -11.87
N LEU A 191 -13.02 0.68 -11.31
CA LEU A 191 -14.25 0.04 -11.79
C LEU A 191 -15.36 0.02 -10.72
N MET A 192 -15.00 0.17 -9.44
CA MET A 192 -15.96 0.18 -8.33
C MET A 192 -16.44 1.60 -8.05
N ASN A 193 -17.75 1.77 -7.91
CA ASN A 193 -18.34 3.02 -7.43
C ASN A 193 -18.22 3.10 -5.91
N LEU A 194 -17.56 4.14 -5.39
CA LEU A 194 -17.35 4.33 -3.96
C LEU A 194 -18.63 4.49 -3.14
N GLN A 195 -19.72 4.96 -3.76
CA GLN A 195 -20.98 5.19 -3.06
C GLN A 195 -21.79 3.89 -2.90
N THR A 196 -21.80 3.06 -3.94
CA THR A 196 -22.56 1.80 -3.96
C THR A 196 -21.76 0.59 -3.51
N LEU A 197 -20.42 0.70 -3.50
CA LEU A 197 -19.46 -0.39 -3.23
C LEU A 197 -19.66 -1.60 -4.16
N ALA A 198 -20.08 -1.34 -5.39
CA ALA A 198 -20.34 -2.34 -6.43
C ALA A 198 -19.61 -1.95 -7.72
N TRP A 199 -19.41 -2.94 -8.59
CA TRP A 199 -18.94 -2.69 -9.95
C TRP A 199 -19.90 -1.75 -10.67
N ASP A 200 -19.40 -0.66 -11.24
CA ASP A 200 -20.20 0.37 -11.91
C ASP A 200 -20.28 0.03 -13.40
N SER A 201 -21.51 -0.22 -13.89
CA SER A 201 -21.74 -0.64 -15.28
C SER A 201 -21.27 0.40 -16.32
N GLU A 202 -21.33 1.69 -15.99
CA GLU A 202 -20.88 2.76 -16.87
C GLU A 202 -19.34 2.78 -16.94
N LEU A 203 -18.66 2.56 -15.81
CA LEU A 203 -17.19 2.43 -15.77
C LEU A 203 -16.72 1.18 -16.50
N LEU A 204 -17.42 0.05 -16.33
CA LEU A 204 -17.14 -1.19 -17.07
C LEU A 204 -17.26 -0.97 -18.58
N ALA A 205 -18.27 -0.25 -19.03
CA ALA A 205 -18.47 0.05 -20.46
C ALA A 205 -17.36 0.96 -21.03
N ILE A 206 -16.84 1.91 -20.27
CA ILE A 206 -15.71 2.78 -20.70
C ILE A 206 -14.47 1.94 -21.04
N PHE A 207 -14.22 0.87 -20.29
CA PHE A 207 -13.05 0.01 -20.46
C PHE A 207 -13.34 -1.30 -21.22
N ASP A 208 -14.55 -1.47 -21.79
CA ASP A 208 -15.00 -2.69 -22.47
C ASP A 208 -14.79 -3.97 -21.64
N ILE A 209 -15.07 -3.90 -20.33
CA ILE A 209 -14.86 -5.01 -19.40
C ILE A 209 -16.18 -5.70 -19.08
N PRO A 210 -16.36 -7.00 -19.43
CA PRO A 210 -17.54 -7.75 -19.06
C PRO A 210 -17.59 -8.03 -17.56
N LEU A 211 -18.72 -7.75 -16.92
CA LEU A 211 -18.92 -8.02 -15.48
C LEU A 211 -18.65 -9.48 -15.10
N ALA A 212 -18.98 -10.42 -15.98
CA ALA A 212 -18.88 -11.86 -15.71
C ALA A 212 -17.45 -12.39 -15.46
N ILE A 213 -16.42 -11.63 -15.84
CA ILE A 213 -15.01 -12.01 -15.62
C ILE A 213 -14.46 -11.48 -14.30
N LEU A 214 -15.18 -10.59 -13.61
CA LEU A 214 -14.74 -9.94 -12.38
C LEU A 214 -15.18 -10.71 -11.12
N PRO A 215 -14.42 -10.61 -10.02
CA PRO A 215 -14.75 -11.25 -8.75
C PRO A 215 -15.98 -10.61 -8.09
N GLU A 216 -16.65 -11.35 -7.21
CA GLU A 216 -17.64 -10.77 -6.31
C GLU A 216 -16.96 -9.89 -5.26
N ILE A 217 -17.49 -8.67 -5.04
CA ILE A 217 -16.97 -7.75 -4.01
C ILE A 217 -17.54 -8.11 -2.65
N LYS A 218 -16.68 -8.34 -1.68
CA LYS A 218 -17.01 -8.69 -0.29
C LYS A 218 -16.55 -7.60 0.68
N SER A 219 -16.97 -7.70 1.95
CA SER A 219 -16.40 -6.90 3.02
C SER A 219 -14.94 -7.31 3.28
N SER A 220 -14.18 -6.47 4.00
CA SER A 220 -12.79 -6.78 4.34
C SER A 220 -12.64 -7.81 5.46
N SER A 221 -13.73 -8.10 6.19
CA SER A 221 -13.76 -9.03 7.33
C SER A 221 -15.10 -9.75 7.38
N GLU A 222 -15.16 -10.92 6.79
CA GLU A 222 -16.26 -11.88 6.85
C GLU A 222 -15.71 -13.26 6.47
N VAL A 223 -16.42 -14.34 6.82
CA VAL A 223 -16.05 -15.70 6.37
C VAL A 223 -16.49 -15.86 4.92
N TYR A 224 -15.53 -15.88 4.00
CA TYR A 224 -15.80 -15.99 2.56
C TYR A 224 -15.97 -17.42 2.08
N GLY A 225 -15.31 -18.35 2.75
CA GLY A 225 -15.22 -19.78 2.45
C GLY A 225 -14.06 -20.40 3.20
N GLU A 226 -13.66 -21.58 2.79
CA GLU A 226 -12.58 -22.34 3.44
C GLU A 226 -11.44 -22.66 2.46
N SER A 227 -10.24 -22.84 3.00
CA SER A 227 -9.12 -23.35 2.23
C SER A 227 -9.37 -24.80 1.77
N SER A 228 -8.80 -25.18 0.62
CA SER A 228 -8.86 -26.57 0.14
C SER A 228 -8.07 -27.51 1.04
N LYS A 229 -8.60 -28.70 1.30
CA LYS A 229 -7.90 -29.78 2.02
C LYS A 229 -6.62 -30.23 1.32
N SER A 230 -6.59 -30.13 0.01
CA SER A 230 -5.41 -30.46 -0.81
C SER A 230 -4.44 -29.28 -0.96
N GLY A 231 -4.79 -28.14 -0.37
CA GLY A 231 -3.98 -26.92 -0.40
C GLY A 231 -2.81 -26.93 0.61
N PRO A 232 -2.05 -25.85 0.67
CA PRO A 232 -0.82 -25.79 1.47
C PRO A 232 -1.03 -25.88 2.99
N PHE A 233 -2.23 -25.61 3.48
CA PHE A 233 -2.61 -25.77 4.89
C PHE A 233 -3.01 -27.20 5.26
N GLU A 234 -3.27 -28.07 4.27
CA GLU A 234 -3.70 -29.46 4.43
C GLU A 234 -4.96 -29.62 5.34
N ALA A 235 -5.74 -28.53 5.47
CA ALA A 235 -6.94 -28.43 6.29
C ALA A 235 -7.95 -27.45 5.68
N GLN A 236 -9.23 -27.63 6.00
CA GLN A 236 -10.25 -26.62 5.74
C GLN A 236 -10.20 -25.56 6.84
N ILE A 237 -9.73 -24.38 6.50
CA ILE A 237 -9.57 -23.24 7.42
C ILE A 237 -10.33 -22.06 6.83
N PRO A 238 -11.15 -21.34 7.61
CA PRO A 238 -11.86 -20.14 7.14
C PRO A 238 -10.89 -19.11 6.53
N ILE A 239 -11.13 -18.70 5.29
CA ILE A 239 -10.55 -17.50 4.69
C ILE A 239 -11.48 -16.37 5.09
N ALA A 240 -11.02 -15.42 5.93
CA ALA A 240 -11.94 -14.54 6.65
C ALA A 240 -11.51 -13.08 6.74
N GLY A 241 -10.36 -12.70 6.19
CA GLY A 241 -9.90 -11.31 6.11
C GLY A 241 -9.19 -11.05 4.78
N ILE A 242 -9.57 -10.01 4.06
CA ILE A 242 -8.90 -9.54 2.84
C ILE A 242 -8.81 -8.03 2.87
N LEU A 243 -7.61 -7.50 2.68
CA LEU A 243 -7.34 -6.06 2.65
C LEU A 243 -6.16 -5.77 1.73
N GLY A 244 -6.24 -4.70 0.94
CA GLY A 244 -5.07 -4.13 0.31
C GLY A 244 -4.02 -3.71 1.36
N ASP A 245 -2.74 -3.77 1.03
CA ASP A 245 -1.60 -3.59 1.96
C ASP A 245 -1.68 -2.34 2.83
N GLN A 246 -2.00 -1.20 2.25
CA GLN A 246 -2.07 0.07 2.98
C GLN A 246 -3.32 0.15 3.89
N HIS A 247 -4.39 -0.52 3.50
CA HIS A 247 -5.63 -0.64 4.27
C HIS A 247 -5.45 -1.63 5.43
N ALA A 248 -4.76 -2.74 5.18
CA ALA A 248 -4.36 -3.66 6.22
C ALA A 248 -3.48 -2.97 7.28
N ALA A 249 -2.53 -2.12 6.85
CA ALA A 249 -1.72 -1.33 7.77
C ALA A 249 -2.57 -0.35 8.62
N MET A 250 -3.66 0.22 8.09
CA MET A 250 -4.61 1.01 8.89
C MET A 250 -5.24 0.16 10.01
N VAL A 251 -5.67 -1.05 9.69
CA VAL A 251 -6.26 -1.99 10.67
C VAL A 251 -5.21 -2.46 11.68
N GLY A 252 -4.01 -2.81 11.23
CA GLY A 252 -2.91 -3.24 12.11
C GLY A 252 -2.38 -2.12 13.03
N GLN A 253 -2.48 -0.87 12.59
CA GLN A 253 -2.23 0.31 13.40
C GLN A 253 -3.42 0.69 14.29
N ALA A 254 -4.50 -0.10 14.30
CA ALA A 254 -5.74 0.21 15.02
C ALA A 254 -6.27 1.63 14.72
N CYS A 255 -6.23 2.05 13.44
CA CYS A 255 -6.75 3.33 12.97
C CYS A 255 -8.24 3.23 12.61
N PHE A 256 -9.07 2.80 13.57
CA PHE A 256 -10.51 2.54 13.35
C PHE A 256 -11.36 3.80 13.41
N GLU A 257 -10.91 4.86 14.07
CA GLU A 257 -11.70 6.06 14.32
C GLU A 257 -11.44 7.13 13.27
N LYS A 258 -12.48 7.93 12.98
CA LYS A 258 -12.35 9.15 12.15
C LYS A 258 -11.24 10.04 12.72
N GLY A 259 -10.31 10.46 11.87
CA GLY A 259 -9.15 11.28 12.24
C GLY A 259 -7.89 10.48 12.57
N SER A 260 -7.99 9.17 12.73
CA SER A 260 -6.77 8.33 12.85
C SER A 260 -6.01 8.30 11.52
N SER A 261 -4.70 8.43 11.60
CA SER A 261 -3.83 8.43 10.42
C SER A 261 -2.61 7.54 10.60
N LYS A 262 -2.12 7.01 9.48
CA LYS A 262 -0.86 6.28 9.44
C LYS A 262 -0.04 6.65 8.20
N THR A 263 1.27 6.47 8.30
CA THR A 263 2.20 6.54 7.17
C THR A 263 3.14 5.36 7.21
N THR A 264 3.17 4.60 6.12
CA THR A 264 4.13 3.49 5.93
C THR A 264 5.30 3.99 5.08
N TYR A 265 6.51 3.98 5.65
CA TYR A 265 7.74 4.43 5.00
C TYR A 265 8.50 3.24 4.41
N GLY A 266 8.32 3.01 3.13
CA GLY A 266 9.04 2.02 2.32
C GLY A 266 9.99 2.66 1.32
N THR A 267 10.07 2.14 0.10
CA THR A 267 10.76 2.74 -1.06
C THR A 267 10.21 4.13 -1.35
N GLY A 268 8.87 4.26 -1.42
CA GLY A 268 8.11 5.48 -1.26
C GLY A 268 7.42 5.51 0.10
N ASN A 269 6.48 6.43 0.33
CA ASN A 269 5.58 6.36 1.47
C ASN A 269 4.10 6.47 1.06
N PHE A 270 3.25 5.90 1.90
CA PHE A 270 1.81 5.89 1.72
C PHE A 270 1.14 6.34 3.01
N ALA A 271 0.50 7.49 2.96
CA ALA A 271 -0.22 8.07 4.07
C ALA A 271 -1.73 7.90 3.87
N LEU A 272 -2.44 7.49 4.91
CA LEU A 272 -3.89 7.38 4.94
C LEU A 272 -4.44 8.11 6.17
N LEU A 273 -5.56 8.82 5.95
CA LEU A 273 -6.37 9.44 7.01
C LEU A 273 -7.79 8.87 6.95
N ASN A 274 -8.24 8.25 8.03
CA ASN A 274 -9.62 7.74 8.15
C ASN A 274 -10.60 8.92 8.25
N THR A 275 -11.52 9.05 7.28
CA THR A 275 -12.56 10.09 7.22
C THR A 275 -13.90 9.64 7.81
N GLY A 276 -13.96 8.45 8.40
CA GLY A 276 -15.19 7.86 8.91
C GLY A 276 -16.08 7.35 7.77
N THR A 277 -17.38 7.46 7.93
CA THR A 277 -18.38 7.04 6.92
C THR A 277 -18.59 8.08 5.81
N GLU A 278 -17.86 9.17 5.83
CA GLU A 278 -17.98 10.26 4.85
C GLU A 278 -17.01 10.06 3.68
N ILE A 279 -17.53 10.13 2.46
CA ILE A 279 -16.73 10.14 1.23
C ILE A 279 -16.22 11.57 1.02
N VAL A 280 -15.03 11.87 1.51
CA VAL A 280 -14.38 13.16 1.29
C VAL A 280 -13.70 13.16 -0.08
N ARG A 281 -14.16 14.03 -0.99
CA ARG A 281 -13.53 14.22 -2.30
C ARG A 281 -12.39 15.22 -2.21
N SER A 282 -11.19 14.79 -2.59
CA SER A 282 -10.03 15.67 -2.55
C SER A 282 -10.09 16.75 -3.62
N LYS A 283 -9.68 17.96 -3.23
CA LYS A 283 -9.43 19.11 -4.12
C LYS A 283 -7.94 19.44 -4.23
N HIS A 284 -7.12 18.72 -3.47
CA HIS A 284 -5.67 18.94 -3.37
C HIS A 284 -4.86 17.74 -3.89
N GLY A 285 -5.42 16.98 -4.86
CA GLY A 285 -4.68 15.92 -5.55
C GLY A 285 -4.51 14.61 -4.77
N LEU A 286 -5.27 14.39 -3.69
CA LEU A 286 -5.28 13.13 -2.97
C LEU A 286 -6.27 12.14 -3.60
N LEU A 287 -6.13 10.87 -3.24
CA LEU A 287 -7.10 9.84 -3.60
C LEU A 287 -8.14 9.69 -2.49
N THR A 288 -9.39 9.39 -2.88
CA THR A 288 -10.43 8.94 -1.95
C THR A 288 -10.62 7.44 -2.16
N THR A 289 -10.58 6.67 -1.09
CA THR A 289 -10.66 5.20 -1.16
C THR A 289 -11.51 4.66 0.00
N VAL A 290 -11.92 3.39 -0.08
CA VAL A 290 -12.48 2.69 1.09
C VAL A 290 -11.33 2.43 2.06
N CYS A 291 -11.48 2.75 3.33
CA CYS A 291 -10.50 2.43 4.37
C CYS A 291 -10.57 0.95 4.77
N PHE A 292 -11.76 0.49 5.10
CA PHE A 292 -12.14 -0.90 5.38
C PHE A 292 -13.66 -1.02 5.52
N LYS A 293 -14.18 -2.25 5.44
CA LYS A 293 -15.57 -2.59 5.79
C LYS A 293 -15.58 -3.92 6.53
N PHE A 294 -16.17 -4.00 7.70
CA PHE A 294 -16.24 -5.22 8.50
C PHE A 294 -17.67 -5.76 8.55
N GLY A 295 -17.89 -6.93 7.92
CA GLY A 295 -19.21 -7.54 7.82
C GLY A 295 -20.26 -6.56 7.29
N ASP A 296 -21.38 -6.46 7.98
CA ASP A 296 -22.50 -5.57 7.65
C ASP A 296 -22.35 -4.13 8.14
N GLN A 297 -21.25 -3.81 8.84
CA GLN A 297 -20.99 -2.44 9.30
C GLN A 297 -20.84 -1.48 8.10
N PRO A 298 -21.19 -0.19 8.27
CA PRO A 298 -20.93 0.83 7.26
C PRO A 298 -19.44 0.88 6.89
N ALA A 299 -19.16 1.03 5.59
CA ALA A 299 -17.79 1.23 5.14
C ALA A 299 -17.18 2.49 5.75
N GLN A 300 -15.91 2.38 6.12
CA GLN A 300 -15.08 3.54 6.47
C GLN A 300 -14.30 3.96 5.24
N TYR A 301 -14.13 5.26 5.06
CA TYR A 301 -13.40 5.83 3.93
C TYR A 301 -12.09 6.49 4.39
N ALA A 302 -11.20 6.72 3.46
CA ALA A 302 -9.94 7.40 3.74
C ALA A 302 -9.55 8.33 2.58
N LEU A 303 -8.83 9.38 2.92
CA LEU A 303 -7.95 10.08 1.99
C LEU A 303 -6.61 9.36 1.96
N GLU A 304 -6.05 9.17 0.78
CA GLU A 304 -4.74 8.58 0.58
C GLU A 304 -3.86 9.51 -0.24
N GLY A 305 -2.63 9.67 0.22
CA GLY A 305 -1.56 10.33 -0.52
C GLY A 305 -0.32 9.46 -0.55
N SER A 306 0.41 9.49 -1.66
CA SER A 306 1.64 8.73 -1.84
C SER A 306 2.80 9.62 -2.28
N VAL A 307 3.98 9.32 -1.76
CA VAL A 307 5.27 9.90 -2.16
C VAL A 307 6.07 8.82 -2.87
N ALA A 308 6.50 9.11 -4.09
CA ALA A 308 7.23 8.13 -4.91
C ALA A 308 8.61 7.79 -4.34
N VAL A 309 9.29 8.76 -3.77
CA VAL A 309 10.70 8.66 -3.39
C VAL A 309 10.91 9.00 -1.91
N THR A 310 11.12 7.97 -1.11
CA THR A 310 11.40 8.07 0.33
C THR A 310 12.67 7.27 0.67
N GLY A 311 12.55 5.97 0.95
CA GLY A 311 13.71 5.10 1.17
C GLY A 311 14.62 5.01 -0.06
N SER A 312 14.07 5.13 -1.26
CA SER A 312 14.84 5.18 -2.51
C SER A 312 15.76 6.41 -2.60
N ALA A 313 15.45 7.53 -1.94
CA ALA A 313 16.39 8.65 -1.83
C ALA A 313 17.65 8.25 -1.04
N ILE A 314 17.48 7.50 0.05
CA ILE A 314 18.60 7.01 0.87
C ILE A 314 19.41 5.96 0.10
N GLN A 315 18.73 5.05 -0.65
CA GLN A 315 19.40 4.11 -1.53
C GLN A 315 20.22 4.83 -2.61
N TRP A 316 19.67 5.91 -3.20
CA TRP A 316 20.39 6.72 -4.18
C TRP A 316 21.66 7.38 -3.62
N LEU A 317 21.62 7.88 -2.36
CA LEU A 317 22.83 8.39 -1.68
C LEU A 317 23.88 7.30 -1.50
N ARG A 318 23.47 6.04 -1.30
CA ARG A 318 24.36 4.89 -1.17
C ARG A 318 24.89 4.43 -2.52
N ASP A 319 23.98 4.09 -3.45
CA ASP A 319 24.30 3.32 -4.65
C ASP A 319 24.83 4.18 -5.79
N GLN A 320 24.38 5.43 -5.91
CA GLN A 320 24.73 6.31 -7.01
C GLN A 320 25.74 7.39 -6.58
N LEU A 321 25.57 8.00 -5.41
CA LEU A 321 26.50 9.01 -4.92
C LEU A 321 27.65 8.44 -4.09
N GLY A 322 27.50 7.27 -3.48
CA GLY A 322 28.53 6.62 -2.66
C GLY A 322 28.93 7.41 -1.41
N ILE A 323 28.05 8.29 -0.90
CA ILE A 323 28.37 9.11 0.29
C ILE A 323 28.08 8.40 1.62
N ILE A 324 27.38 7.28 1.57
CA ILE A 324 27.14 6.32 2.65
C ILE A 324 27.35 4.90 2.11
N SER A 325 27.73 3.94 2.95
CA SER A 325 27.93 2.53 2.58
C SER A 325 26.69 1.66 2.90
N SER A 326 25.86 2.10 3.85
CA SER A 326 24.61 1.45 4.22
C SER A 326 23.53 2.49 4.52
N ALA A 327 22.26 2.10 4.40
CA ALA A 327 21.15 3.00 4.69
C ALA A 327 21.15 3.50 6.16
N SER A 328 21.65 2.67 7.09
CA SER A 328 21.76 3.03 8.51
C SER A 328 22.78 4.14 8.80
N GLU A 329 23.77 4.33 7.93
CA GLU A 329 24.80 5.38 8.12
C GLU A 329 24.27 6.80 7.86
N VAL A 330 23.13 6.95 7.17
CA VAL A 330 22.58 8.27 6.82
C VAL A 330 22.29 9.10 8.06
N GLU A 331 21.79 8.49 9.14
CA GLU A 331 21.51 9.17 10.40
C GLU A 331 22.78 9.71 11.05
N ALA A 332 23.80 8.85 11.19
CA ALA A 332 25.09 9.25 11.80
C ALA A 332 25.80 10.34 10.98
N LEU A 333 25.66 10.31 9.64
CA LEU A 333 26.20 11.35 8.77
C LEU A 333 25.42 12.67 8.91
N ALA A 334 24.09 12.61 8.93
CA ALA A 334 23.22 13.79 9.07
C ALA A 334 23.37 14.48 10.44
N LEU A 335 23.66 13.73 11.50
CA LEU A 335 23.91 14.24 12.85
C LEU A 335 25.23 15.01 13.00
N GLN A 336 26.11 15.01 11.99
CA GLN A 336 27.35 15.81 12.02
C GLN A 336 27.10 17.32 11.79
N VAL A 337 25.87 17.67 11.43
CA VAL A 337 25.43 19.05 11.22
C VAL A 337 24.12 19.32 11.96
N ASN A 338 23.88 20.57 12.35
CA ASN A 338 22.68 20.93 13.08
C ASN A 338 21.42 20.93 12.19
N ASP A 339 21.59 21.33 10.91
CA ASP A 339 20.53 21.44 9.90
C ASP A 339 21.13 21.20 8.51
N SER A 340 20.33 21.31 7.46
CA SER A 340 20.77 21.14 6.07
C SER A 340 21.60 22.31 5.52
N GLY A 341 21.89 23.35 6.32
CA GLY A 341 22.65 24.53 5.87
C GLY A 341 21.97 25.32 4.76
N GLY A 342 20.62 25.28 4.70
CA GLY A 342 19.83 25.90 3.65
C GLY A 342 19.77 25.08 2.35
N VAL A 343 20.28 23.85 2.36
CA VAL A 343 20.18 22.93 1.22
C VAL A 343 18.81 22.23 1.24
N TYR A 344 18.12 22.22 0.12
CA TYR A 344 16.90 21.45 -0.10
C TYR A 344 17.14 20.47 -1.25
N PHE A 345 16.82 19.20 -1.00
CA PHE A 345 16.82 18.13 -1.99
C PHE A 345 15.37 17.72 -2.27
N VAL A 346 14.92 17.87 -3.51
CA VAL A 346 13.61 17.38 -3.96
C VAL A 346 13.85 16.15 -4.84
N PRO A 347 13.60 14.93 -4.36
CA PRO A 347 13.96 13.70 -5.06
C PRO A 347 12.90 13.25 -6.07
N ALA A 348 12.54 14.11 -7.01
CA ALA A 348 11.56 13.82 -8.05
C ALA A 348 12.16 12.98 -9.19
N PHE A 349 12.68 11.77 -8.89
CA PHE A 349 13.42 10.95 -9.87
C PHE A 349 12.59 10.53 -11.08
N SER A 350 11.29 10.28 -10.87
CA SER A 350 10.33 9.90 -11.89
C SER A 350 9.10 10.81 -11.90
N GLY A 351 9.28 12.08 -11.53
CA GLY A 351 8.20 13.03 -11.31
C GLY A 351 7.76 13.11 -9.84
N LEU A 352 6.69 13.85 -9.61
CA LEU A 352 6.06 14.03 -8.30
C LEU A 352 4.66 13.41 -8.32
N PHE A 353 4.31 12.66 -7.27
CA PHE A 353 2.97 12.15 -7.02
C PHE A 353 2.11 13.18 -6.29
N ALA A 354 1.20 12.74 -5.43
CA ALA A 354 0.38 13.64 -4.63
C ALA A 354 1.25 14.65 -3.85
N PRO A 355 0.79 15.91 -3.72
CA PRO A 355 -0.41 16.48 -4.31
C PRO A 355 -0.24 17.01 -5.74
N TYR A 356 0.93 16.91 -6.32
CA TYR A 356 1.33 17.63 -7.54
C TYR A 356 0.96 16.92 -8.85
N TRP A 357 1.10 15.59 -8.92
CA TRP A 357 0.90 14.75 -10.13
C TRP A 357 1.65 15.29 -11.35
N ARG A 358 2.95 15.59 -11.18
CA ARG A 358 3.82 16.20 -12.20
C ARG A 358 4.82 15.16 -12.73
N SER A 359 4.53 14.58 -13.89
CA SER A 359 5.42 13.64 -14.60
C SER A 359 6.63 14.33 -15.24
N ASP A 360 6.51 15.63 -15.53
CA ASP A 360 7.55 16.48 -16.10
C ASP A 360 8.60 16.95 -15.09
N ALA A 361 8.35 16.80 -13.78
CA ALA A 361 9.29 17.18 -12.74
C ALA A 361 10.49 16.22 -12.69
N ARG A 362 11.67 16.76 -12.36
CA ARG A 362 12.88 15.98 -12.06
C ARG A 362 13.56 16.50 -10.80
N GLY A 363 14.33 15.60 -10.14
CA GLY A 363 14.99 15.89 -8.88
C GLY A 363 15.96 17.05 -8.97
N VAL A 364 15.99 17.89 -7.92
CA VAL A 364 16.93 19.03 -7.79
C VAL A 364 17.54 19.08 -6.41
N ILE A 365 18.76 19.63 -6.33
CA ILE A 365 19.40 20.04 -5.08
C ILE A 365 19.65 21.55 -5.21
N VAL A 366 19.07 22.34 -4.32
CA VAL A 366 19.21 23.81 -4.32
C VAL A 366 19.80 24.31 -3.00
N GLY A 367 20.32 25.53 -2.97
CA GLY A 367 20.88 26.14 -1.76
C GLY A 367 22.33 25.76 -1.46
N LEU A 368 23.06 25.15 -2.41
CA LEU A 368 24.49 24.80 -2.24
C LEU A 368 25.36 26.03 -2.06
N THR A 369 26.27 25.94 -1.11
CA THR A 369 27.35 26.93 -0.87
C THR A 369 28.72 26.22 -0.79
N ARG A 370 29.80 26.99 -0.70
CA ARG A 370 31.15 26.40 -0.52
C ARG A 370 31.31 25.66 0.81
N ALA A 371 30.46 25.92 1.79
CA ALA A 371 30.43 25.25 3.09
C ALA A 371 29.62 23.96 3.10
N THR A 372 28.85 23.67 2.05
CA THR A 372 28.02 22.47 1.96
C THR A 372 28.89 21.21 1.91
N THR A 373 28.62 20.27 2.80
CA THR A 373 29.31 18.98 2.90
C THR A 373 28.36 17.82 2.61
N LYS A 374 28.87 16.61 2.51
CA LYS A 374 28.04 15.40 2.38
C LYS A 374 27.06 15.22 3.55
N ALA A 375 27.38 15.71 4.75
CA ALA A 375 26.49 15.68 5.90
C ALA A 375 25.24 16.55 5.69
N HIS A 376 25.39 17.73 5.08
CA HIS A 376 24.25 18.60 4.71
C HIS A 376 23.36 17.94 3.64
N LEU A 377 23.95 17.18 2.68
CA LEU A 377 23.17 16.43 1.68
C LEU A 377 22.39 15.28 2.32
N ALA A 378 23.01 14.53 3.24
CA ALA A 378 22.35 13.47 3.99
C ALA A 378 21.19 14.04 4.84
N ARG A 379 21.41 15.20 5.50
CA ARG A 379 20.38 15.89 6.26
C ARG A 379 19.24 16.36 5.35
N ALA A 380 19.53 16.99 4.23
CA ALA A 380 18.53 17.44 3.26
C ALA A 380 17.70 16.29 2.68
N ALA A 381 18.28 15.09 2.54
CA ALA A 381 17.52 13.91 2.13
C ALA A 381 16.51 13.43 3.20
N LEU A 382 16.88 13.47 4.49
CA LEU A 382 15.95 13.19 5.58
C LEU A 382 14.86 14.26 5.70
N ASP A 383 15.25 15.54 5.58
CA ASP A 383 14.31 16.66 5.57
C ASP A 383 13.29 16.52 4.41
N ALA A 384 13.74 16.08 3.21
CA ALA A 384 12.89 15.86 2.05
C ALA A 384 11.80 14.82 2.30
N ILE A 385 12.12 13.71 2.98
CA ILE A 385 11.15 12.69 3.39
C ILE A 385 10.06 13.32 4.27
N CYS A 386 10.47 14.16 5.21
CA CYS A 386 9.56 14.80 6.16
C CYS A 386 8.67 15.85 5.48
N TYR A 387 9.22 16.69 4.62
CA TYR A 387 8.45 17.73 3.92
C TYR A 387 7.45 17.16 2.92
N GLN A 388 7.82 16.13 2.14
CA GLN A 388 6.87 15.47 1.24
C GLN A 388 5.70 14.85 2.01
N THR A 389 5.97 14.23 3.16
CA THR A 389 4.91 13.70 4.05
C THR A 389 4.03 14.83 4.59
N MET A 390 4.63 15.94 5.02
CA MET A 390 3.89 17.13 5.49
C MET A 390 2.92 17.65 4.45
N GLU A 391 3.33 17.80 3.17
CA GLU A 391 2.47 18.30 2.10
C GLU A 391 1.22 17.41 1.90
N ILE A 392 1.38 16.10 1.96
CA ILE A 392 0.26 15.15 1.90
C ILE A 392 -0.68 15.34 3.08
N MET A 393 -0.13 15.44 4.30
CA MET A 393 -0.96 15.55 5.50
C MET A 393 -1.64 16.93 5.59
N GLU A 394 -1.00 18.01 5.16
CA GLU A 394 -1.63 19.32 4.99
C GLU A 394 -2.81 19.27 4.01
N ALA A 395 -2.63 18.59 2.86
CA ALA A 395 -3.70 18.38 1.89
C ALA A 395 -4.88 17.57 2.49
N MET A 396 -4.59 16.53 3.29
CA MET A 396 -5.61 15.74 3.99
C MET A 396 -6.41 16.59 4.98
N VAL A 397 -5.74 17.44 5.75
CA VAL A 397 -6.41 18.38 6.69
C VAL A 397 -7.26 19.39 5.91
N ALA A 398 -6.73 19.95 4.83
CA ALA A 398 -7.43 20.96 4.02
C ALA A 398 -8.70 20.38 3.36
N ASP A 399 -8.66 19.11 2.90
CA ASP A 399 -9.79 18.46 2.24
C ASP A 399 -10.84 17.94 3.23
N SER A 400 -10.40 17.39 4.37
CA SER A 400 -11.30 16.74 5.34
C SER A 400 -11.80 17.67 6.44
N GLY A 401 -11.10 18.77 6.72
CA GLY A 401 -11.33 19.59 7.88
C GLY A 401 -11.00 18.91 9.22
N ILE A 402 -10.36 17.74 9.19
CA ILE A 402 -10.01 16.96 10.38
C ILE A 402 -8.64 17.40 10.87
N ALA A 403 -8.59 17.97 12.08
CA ALA A 403 -7.32 18.30 12.73
C ALA A 403 -6.61 17.02 13.20
N MET A 404 -5.32 16.90 12.89
CA MET A 404 -4.48 15.81 13.35
C MET A 404 -3.63 16.22 14.54
N THR A 405 -3.57 15.38 15.56
CA THR A 405 -2.74 15.59 16.77
C THR A 405 -1.59 14.60 16.84
N GLU A 406 -1.72 13.46 16.17
CA GLU A 406 -0.69 12.45 16.05
C GLU A 406 -0.77 11.74 14.70
N MET A 407 0.34 11.15 14.27
CA MET A 407 0.42 10.27 13.12
C MET A 407 1.15 8.98 13.51
N LYS A 408 0.53 7.83 13.25
CA LYS A 408 1.15 6.53 13.44
C LYS A 408 2.06 6.20 12.27
N VAL A 409 3.21 5.59 12.54
CA VAL A 409 4.23 5.31 11.52
C VAL A 409 4.74 3.88 11.60
N ASP A 410 5.03 3.31 10.43
CA ASP A 410 5.71 2.01 10.28
C ASP A 410 6.62 2.00 9.04
N GLY A 411 7.23 0.86 8.77
CA GLY A 411 8.19 0.69 7.69
C GLY A 411 9.64 1.01 8.06
N GLY A 412 10.56 0.72 7.13
CA GLY A 412 11.99 0.68 7.41
C GLY A 412 12.62 1.99 7.88
N ILE A 413 12.16 3.13 7.38
CA ILE A 413 12.67 4.47 7.77
C ILE A 413 12.41 4.79 9.23
N THR A 414 11.41 4.18 9.87
CA THR A 414 11.07 4.42 11.29
C THR A 414 12.15 3.95 12.28
N ALA A 415 13.14 3.22 11.81
CA ALA A 415 14.36 2.90 12.56
C ALA A 415 15.27 4.13 12.75
N ASN A 416 15.20 5.12 11.84
CA ASN A 416 15.97 6.34 11.88
C ASN A 416 15.33 7.36 12.84
N GLN A 417 15.96 7.54 14.00
CA GLN A 417 15.43 8.36 15.09
C GLN A 417 15.41 9.85 14.75
N LEU A 418 16.45 10.31 14.04
CA LEU A 418 16.54 11.70 13.56
C LEU A 418 15.40 12.00 12.58
N CYS A 419 15.16 11.13 11.59
CA CYS A 419 14.09 11.31 10.62
C CYS A 419 12.72 11.41 11.30
N MET A 420 12.44 10.55 12.28
CA MET A 420 11.16 10.59 13.00
C MET A 420 11.00 11.83 13.87
N GLN A 421 12.08 12.32 14.52
CA GLN A 421 12.04 13.59 15.24
C GLN A 421 11.83 14.76 14.28
N LEU A 422 12.53 14.77 13.12
CA LEU A 422 12.33 15.78 12.08
C LEU A 422 10.90 15.77 11.53
N GLN A 423 10.31 14.59 11.37
CA GLN A 423 8.92 14.47 10.94
C GLN A 423 7.96 15.12 11.95
N ALA A 424 8.16 14.87 13.26
CA ALA A 424 7.39 15.53 14.30
C ALA A 424 7.59 17.06 14.27
N ASP A 425 8.84 17.49 14.13
CA ASP A 425 9.21 18.91 14.11
C ASP A 425 8.65 19.65 12.88
N VAL A 426 8.67 19.03 11.71
CA VAL A 426 8.14 19.61 10.46
C VAL A 426 6.62 19.72 10.50
N MET A 427 5.93 18.71 11.02
CA MET A 427 4.47 18.67 11.06
C MET A 427 3.86 19.39 12.28
N GLY A 428 4.60 19.53 13.36
CA GLY A 428 4.09 20.10 14.62
C GLY A 428 3.11 19.19 15.35
N ILE A 429 3.16 17.88 15.11
CA ILE A 429 2.32 16.85 15.78
C ILE A 429 3.19 15.71 16.28
N ASP A 430 2.62 14.87 17.15
CA ASP A 430 3.32 13.68 17.63
C ASP A 430 3.42 12.60 16.57
N ILE A 431 4.59 11.97 16.47
CA ILE A 431 4.83 10.79 15.63
C ILE A 431 4.93 9.57 16.54
N VAL A 432 4.15 8.53 16.23
CA VAL A 432 4.01 7.36 17.11
C VAL A 432 4.29 6.07 16.37
N LYS A 433 5.26 5.31 16.86
CA LYS A 433 5.65 4.01 16.31
C LYS A 433 5.08 2.87 17.17
N PRO A 434 4.47 1.82 16.56
CA PRO A 434 3.99 0.65 17.31
C PRO A 434 5.15 -0.27 17.67
N LEU A 435 4.91 -1.11 18.68
CA LEU A 435 5.84 -2.16 19.10
C LEU A 435 5.96 -3.25 18.03
N ILE A 436 4.84 -3.61 17.39
CA ILE A 436 4.80 -4.58 16.28
C ILE A 436 4.84 -3.79 14.99
N THR A 437 5.93 -3.91 14.24
CA THR A 437 6.17 -3.15 13.00
C THR A 437 5.58 -3.80 11.75
N GLU A 438 5.21 -5.07 11.82
CA GLU A 438 4.58 -5.83 10.73
C GLU A 438 3.06 -5.56 10.66
N THR A 439 2.70 -4.28 10.63
CA THR A 439 1.32 -3.81 10.76
C THR A 439 0.42 -4.26 9.62
N THR A 440 0.97 -4.43 8.41
CA THR A 440 0.24 -4.90 7.23
C THR A 440 -0.27 -6.33 7.42
N ALA A 441 0.62 -7.26 7.74
CA ALA A 441 0.23 -8.66 8.00
C ALA A 441 -0.67 -8.78 9.24
N LEU A 442 -0.37 -8.02 10.31
CA LEU A 442 -1.18 -7.99 11.52
C LEU A 442 -2.62 -7.48 11.23
N GLY A 443 -2.77 -6.51 10.34
CA GLY A 443 -4.08 -5.99 9.97
C GLY A 443 -4.96 -7.03 9.27
N ALA A 444 -4.39 -7.81 8.35
CA ALA A 444 -5.12 -8.93 7.73
C ALA A 444 -5.46 -10.03 8.76
N ALA A 445 -4.55 -10.30 9.70
CA ALA A 445 -4.84 -11.23 10.80
C ALA A 445 -5.97 -10.71 11.68
N TYR A 446 -5.99 -9.42 12.01
CA TYR A 446 -7.08 -8.79 12.78
C TYR A 446 -8.42 -8.87 12.05
N ALA A 447 -8.45 -8.58 10.74
CA ALA A 447 -9.68 -8.70 9.95
C ALA A 447 -10.21 -10.14 9.96
N ALA A 448 -9.35 -11.14 9.73
CA ALA A 448 -9.73 -12.54 9.78
C ALA A 448 -10.20 -12.98 11.18
N GLY A 449 -9.48 -12.58 12.22
CA GLY A 449 -9.82 -12.92 13.59
C GLY A 449 -11.11 -12.27 14.09
N LEU A 450 -11.41 -11.05 13.65
CA LEU A 450 -12.68 -10.36 13.94
C LEU A 450 -13.86 -11.10 13.30
N ALA A 451 -13.71 -11.56 12.05
CA ALA A 451 -14.77 -12.28 11.33
C ALA A 451 -15.21 -13.58 12.00
N ILE A 452 -14.27 -14.30 12.64
CA ILE A 452 -14.55 -15.59 13.31
C ILE A 452 -14.73 -15.43 14.84
N GLY A 453 -14.68 -14.20 15.39
CA GLY A 453 -14.76 -13.95 16.83
C GLY A 453 -13.51 -14.35 17.62
N PHE A 454 -12.38 -14.57 16.97
CA PHE A 454 -11.09 -14.75 17.65
C PHE A 454 -10.75 -13.50 18.48
N TRP A 455 -10.90 -12.31 17.93
CA TRP A 455 -11.06 -11.04 18.69
C TRP A 455 -12.52 -10.61 18.61
N LYS A 456 -13.09 -10.21 19.75
CA LYS A 456 -14.53 -9.94 19.90
C LYS A 456 -14.97 -8.61 19.30
N SER A 457 -14.04 -7.63 19.21
CA SER A 457 -14.34 -6.29 18.71
C SER A 457 -13.07 -5.55 18.32
N THR A 458 -13.23 -4.45 17.58
CA THR A 458 -12.16 -3.50 17.30
C THR A 458 -11.56 -2.86 18.58
N ASP A 459 -12.33 -2.74 19.66
CA ASP A 459 -11.82 -2.27 20.94
C ASP A 459 -10.84 -3.26 21.58
N GLU A 460 -11.10 -4.58 21.46
CA GLU A 460 -10.16 -5.60 21.92
C GLU A 460 -8.87 -5.54 21.11
N VAL A 461 -8.96 -5.37 19.79
CA VAL A 461 -7.79 -5.17 18.91
C VAL A 461 -7.03 -3.89 19.28
N LYS A 462 -7.75 -2.78 19.49
CA LYS A 462 -7.17 -1.49 19.87
C LYS A 462 -6.42 -1.58 21.21
N ALA A 463 -6.95 -2.33 22.17
CA ALA A 463 -6.30 -2.53 23.47
C ALA A 463 -4.98 -3.33 23.39
N GLN A 464 -4.75 -4.08 22.30
CA GLN A 464 -3.49 -4.80 22.05
C GLN A 464 -2.43 -3.92 21.38
N TRP A 465 -2.86 -2.83 20.73
CA TRP A 465 -1.91 -1.92 20.11
C TRP A 465 -1.05 -1.26 21.20
N ARG A 466 0.27 -1.46 21.09
CA ARG A 466 1.24 -0.93 22.05
C ARG A 466 2.19 0.01 21.33
N GLN A 467 2.41 1.17 21.96
CA GLN A 467 3.40 2.13 21.54
C GLN A 467 4.80 1.61 21.88
N ASP A 468 5.71 1.60 20.89
CA ASP A 468 7.15 1.46 21.11
C ASP A 468 7.77 2.83 21.43
N ARG A 469 7.51 3.83 20.58
CA ARG A 469 8.12 5.14 20.71
C ARG A 469 7.19 6.27 20.26
N ARG A 470 7.38 7.43 20.87
CA ARG A 470 6.71 8.68 20.52
C ARG A 470 7.76 9.80 20.40
N TRP A 471 7.70 10.55 19.31
CA TRP A 471 8.48 11.77 19.09
C TRP A 471 7.52 12.94 19.12
N GLN A 472 7.76 13.85 20.08
CA GLN A 472 6.99 15.07 20.21
C GLN A 472 7.64 16.20 19.42
N ALA A 473 6.83 17.06 18.81
CA ALA A 473 7.31 18.23 18.10
C ALA A 473 8.04 19.19 19.05
N LYS A 474 9.23 19.65 18.67
CA LYS A 474 10.07 20.59 19.41
C LYS A 474 10.20 21.94 18.71
N SER A 475 9.90 22.00 17.40
CA SER A 475 9.95 23.21 16.61
C SER A 475 8.79 24.15 16.92
N ASP A 476 9.00 25.44 16.89
CA ASP A 476 7.95 26.44 16.94
C ASP A 476 7.25 26.62 15.57
N GLU A 477 6.07 27.22 15.57
CA GLU A 477 5.27 27.44 14.38
C GLU A 477 5.99 28.32 13.33
N LYS A 478 6.74 29.31 13.78
CA LYS A 478 7.51 30.20 12.87
C LYS A 478 8.57 29.44 12.10
N THR A 479 9.30 28.56 12.78
CA THR A 479 10.32 27.69 12.15
C THR A 479 9.70 26.77 11.11
N ARG A 480 8.55 26.14 11.44
CA ARG A 480 7.80 25.27 10.52
C ARG A 480 7.34 26.03 9.27
N THR A 481 6.74 27.21 9.47
CA THR A 481 6.22 28.04 8.36
C THR A 481 7.33 28.46 7.42
N ILE A 482 8.49 28.87 7.95
CA ILE A 482 9.65 29.24 7.14
C ILE A 482 10.17 28.03 6.35
N GLY A 483 10.34 26.89 7.01
CA GLY A 483 10.81 25.65 6.38
C GLY A 483 9.88 25.18 5.26
N ALA A 484 8.57 25.16 5.49
CA ALA A 484 7.56 24.80 4.50
C ALA A 484 7.56 25.74 3.28
N ALA A 485 7.71 27.05 3.51
CA ALA A 485 7.79 28.02 2.41
C ALA A 485 9.04 27.83 1.55
N GLN A 486 10.18 27.54 2.16
CA GLN A 486 11.43 27.27 1.43
C GLN A 486 11.36 25.93 0.68
N TRP A 487 10.76 24.91 1.29
CA TRP A 487 10.51 23.64 0.63
C TRP A 487 9.65 23.81 -0.63
N LYS A 488 8.52 24.50 -0.56
CA LYS A 488 7.65 24.81 -1.71
C LYS A 488 8.42 25.51 -2.84
N ARG A 489 9.28 26.45 -2.50
CA ARG A 489 10.18 27.10 -3.49
C ARG A 489 11.16 26.12 -4.15
N ALA A 490 11.65 25.15 -3.41
CA ALA A 490 12.53 24.12 -3.96
C ALA A 490 11.74 23.18 -4.89
N VAL A 491 10.53 22.76 -4.51
CA VAL A 491 9.64 21.94 -5.34
C VAL A 491 9.34 22.61 -6.68
N GLU A 492 9.02 23.90 -6.69
CA GLU A 492 8.77 24.66 -7.93
C GLU A 492 9.94 24.63 -8.92
N ARG A 493 11.18 24.41 -8.47
CA ARG A 493 12.37 24.30 -9.32
C ARG A 493 12.47 22.97 -10.07
N THR A 494 11.64 22.00 -9.71
CA THR A 494 11.55 20.69 -10.39
C THR A 494 10.66 20.69 -11.62
N PHE A 495 9.75 21.67 -11.74
CA PHE A 495 8.70 21.72 -12.76
C PHE A 495 9.22 22.04 -14.15
N ASN A 496 8.52 21.55 -15.18
CA ASN A 496 8.84 21.81 -16.61
C ASN A 496 10.26 21.40 -16.99
N TRP A 497 10.78 20.33 -16.38
CA TRP A 497 12.13 19.84 -16.66
C TRP A 497 12.17 18.92 -17.88
N VAL A 498 11.13 18.12 -18.05
CA VAL A 498 10.93 17.22 -19.20
C VAL A 498 9.87 17.84 -20.10
N GLU A 499 10.17 17.93 -21.42
CA GLU A 499 9.25 18.40 -22.44
C GLU A 499 8.21 17.34 -22.80
#